data_37b9ac2c404897d979f354c6cea0ec8e
#
_entry.id   37b9ac2c404897d979f354c6cea0ec8e
#
_cell.length_a   1.000
_cell.length_b   1.000
_cell.length_c   1.000
_cell.angle_alpha   90.00
_cell.angle_beta   90.00
_cell.angle_gamma   90.00
#
_symmetry.space_group_name_H-M   'P 1'
#
loop_
_entity.id
_entity.type
_entity.pdbx_description
1 polymer ?
#
loop_
_entity_poly.entity_id
_entity_poly.type
_entity_poly.pdbx_seq_one_letter_code
_entity_poly.pdbx_strand_id
1 'polypeptide(L)'
;NTLKQINILNALDSTIPNYAHLPMVLSSGGKRLSKREGAVDINEYRKSGYLKEAMINYLMKLGWAFNGKEIFTQKELIENFKISDVNSSAAKFSQELLDFYNNHYLKEYEINDLYEYIDNNFLLPDKFTKNPKKLEIIDLLRESANNIPQIIEDLRIFVDNPIFDEELKASIKAVSYTHLRAHETSV
;
A
#
# COMPACT_ATOMS: atom_id res chain seq x y z
N ASN A 1 24.14 -1.07 -20.38
CA ASN A 1 23.61 -1.58 -21.67
C ASN A 1 23.39 -0.47 -22.70
N THR A 2 23.24 0.81 -22.30
CA THR A 2 22.94 1.95 -23.19
C THR A 2 23.91 2.07 -24.35
N LEU A 3 25.22 2.03 -24.09
CA LEU A 3 26.23 2.11 -25.17
C LEU A 3 26.07 1.01 -26.20
N LYS A 4 25.80 -0.24 -25.75
CA LYS A 4 25.55 -1.36 -26.68
C LYS A 4 24.30 -1.14 -27.53
N GLN A 5 23.23 -0.59 -26.93
CA GLN A 5 21.99 -0.27 -27.65
C GLN A 5 22.22 0.84 -28.70
N ILE A 6 22.95 1.90 -28.33
CA ILE A 6 23.32 2.98 -29.24
C ILE A 6 24.14 2.43 -30.43
N ASN A 7 25.12 1.57 -30.19
CA ASN A 7 25.92 0.98 -31.27
C ASN A 7 25.09 0.13 -32.23
N ILE A 8 24.10 -0.62 -31.69
CA ILE A 8 23.17 -1.40 -32.52
C ILE A 8 22.27 -0.48 -33.33
N LEU A 9 21.72 0.56 -32.74
CA LEU A 9 20.88 1.52 -33.44
C LEU A 9 21.64 2.26 -34.56
N ASN A 10 22.88 2.66 -34.29
CA ASN A 10 23.76 3.25 -35.30
C ASN A 10 24.03 2.27 -36.46
N ALA A 11 24.28 0.99 -36.17
CA ALA A 11 24.53 -0.03 -37.20
C ALA A 11 23.26 -0.32 -38.04
N LEU A 12 22.08 -0.01 -37.52
CA LEU A 12 20.81 -0.16 -38.22
C LEU A 12 20.29 1.17 -38.85
N ASP A 13 21.10 2.21 -38.86
CA ASP A 13 20.71 3.57 -39.29
C ASP A 13 19.40 4.06 -38.68
N SER A 14 19.15 3.66 -37.42
CA SER A 14 17.93 3.98 -36.67
C SER A 14 18.11 5.20 -35.78
N THR A 15 17.02 5.90 -35.50
CA THR A 15 17.01 7.04 -34.60
C THR A 15 17.36 6.63 -33.18
N ILE A 16 18.32 7.33 -32.55
CA ILE A 16 18.70 7.10 -31.16
C ILE A 16 17.68 7.82 -30.26
N PRO A 17 16.99 7.09 -29.35
CA PRO A 17 16.10 7.72 -28.38
C PRO A 17 16.87 8.48 -27.29
N ASN A 18 16.19 9.36 -26.58
CA ASN A 18 16.73 9.97 -25.38
C ASN A 18 16.84 8.93 -24.26
N TYR A 19 18.00 8.87 -23.61
CA TYR A 19 18.25 7.96 -22.48
C TYR A 19 18.25 8.72 -21.17
N ALA A 20 17.68 8.09 -20.14
CA ALA A 20 17.82 8.53 -18.76
C ALA A 20 18.17 7.33 -17.87
N HIS A 21 18.89 7.58 -16.78
CA HIS A 21 19.27 6.55 -15.81
C HIS A 21 18.66 6.88 -14.47
N LEU A 22 17.76 6.02 -14.01
CA LEU A 22 17.20 6.11 -12.67
C LEU A 22 18.18 5.56 -11.63
N PRO A 23 18.12 6.04 -10.37
CA PRO A 23 18.92 5.50 -9.30
C PRO A 23 18.62 4.02 -9.04
N MET A 24 19.60 3.34 -8.47
CA MET A 24 19.43 1.94 -8.07
C MET A 24 18.57 1.87 -6.81
N VAL A 25 17.62 0.93 -6.77
CA VAL A 25 16.89 0.60 -5.55
C VAL A 25 17.62 -0.52 -4.82
N LEU A 26 17.89 -0.29 -3.54
CA LEU A 26 18.56 -1.21 -2.64
C LEU A 26 17.53 -1.88 -1.71
N SER A 27 17.79 -3.10 -1.29
CA SER A 27 17.07 -3.74 -0.19
C SER A 27 17.37 -3.03 1.14
N SER A 28 16.61 -3.34 2.18
CA SER A 28 16.87 -2.84 3.55
C SER A 28 18.29 -3.14 4.02
N GLY A 29 18.87 -4.27 3.60
CA GLY A 29 20.27 -4.65 3.86
C GLY A 29 21.32 -3.96 2.99
N GLY A 30 20.94 -3.00 2.14
CA GLY A 30 21.87 -2.22 1.30
C GLY A 30 22.37 -2.93 0.04
N LYS A 31 21.90 -4.13 -0.25
CA LYS A 31 22.20 -4.83 -1.51
C LYS A 31 21.24 -4.39 -2.61
N ARG A 32 21.66 -4.52 -3.87
CA ARG A 32 20.78 -4.24 -5.00
C ARG A 32 19.50 -5.09 -4.91
N LEU A 33 18.35 -4.41 -4.95
CA LEU A 33 17.06 -5.09 -4.97
C LEU A 33 16.95 -5.92 -6.26
N SER A 34 16.77 -7.22 -6.12
CA SER A 34 16.64 -8.17 -7.22
C SER A 34 15.67 -9.28 -6.85
N LYS A 35 15.19 -10.04 -7.82
CA LYS A 35 14.29 -11.20 -7.55
C LYS A 35 14.87 -12.19 -6.52
N ARG A 36 16.19 -12.32 -6.44
CA ARG A 36 16.88 -13.18 -5.45
C ARG A 36 16.97 -12.56 -4.06
N GLU A 37 16.82 -11.24 -3.97
CA GLU A 37 16.88 -10.46 -2.73
C GLU A 37 15.48 -9.94 -2.32
N GLY A 38 14.40 -10.63 -2.75
CA GLY A 38 13.05 -10.28 -2.36
C GLY A 38 12.37 -9.20 -3.22
N ALA A 39 12.95 -8.81 -4.36
CA ALA A 39 12.22 -7.95 -5.29
C ALA A 39 11.03 -8.72 -5.88
N VAL A 40 9.86 -8.18 -5.67
CA VAL A 40 8.59 -8.73 -6.14
C VAL A 40 8.18 -8.01 -7.42
N ASP A 41 7.55 -8.71 -8.33
CA ASP A 41 6.94 -8.11 -9.52
C ASP A 41 5.81 -7.16 -9.08
N ILE A 42 5.59 -6.08 -9.83
CA ILE A 42 4.55 -5.09 -9.54
C ILE A 42 3.15 -5.74 -9.43
N ASN A 43 2.91 -6.80 -10.19
CA ASN A 43 1.65 -7.54 -10.13
C ASN A 43 1.48 -8.32 -8.82
N GLU A 44 2.57 -8.72 -8.17
CA GLU A 44 2.48 -9.36 -6.85
C GLU A 44 2.05 -8.37 -5.77
N TYR A 45 2.50 -7.11 -5.83
CA TYR A 45 2.00 -6.05 -4.94
C TYR A 45 0.50 -5.83 -5.13
N ARG A 46 0.02 -5.83 -6.38
CA ARG A 46 -1.42 -5.76 -6.68
C ARG A 46 -2.19 -6.93 -6.05
N LYS A 47 -1.69 -8.17 -6.20
CA LYS A 47 -2.29 -9.37 -5.58
C LYS A 47 -2.24 -9.33 -4.07
N SER A 48 -1.21 -8.71 -3.51
CA SER A 48 -1.06 -8.46 -2.07
C SER A 48 -1.91 -7.28 -1.57
N GLY A 49 -2.78 -6.72 -2.41
CA GLY A 49 -3.75 -5.71 -2.00
C GLY A 49 -3.20 -4.30 -1.85
N TYR A 50 -2.10 -3.99 -2.54
CA TYR A 50 -1.60 -2.61 -2.62
C TYR A 50 -2.32 -1.86 -3.75
N LEU A 51 -2.79 -0.66 -3.43
CA LEU A 51 -3.45 0.22 -4.38
C LEU A 51 -2.43 0.83 -5.36
N LYS A 52 -2.87 1.09 -6.59
CA LYS A 52 -2.01 1.69 -7.62
C LYS A 52 -1.51 3.08 -7.23
N GLU A 53 -2.34 3.87 -6.55
CA GLU A 53 -2.03 5.21 -6.06
C GLU A 53 -0.88 5.16 -5.04
N ALA A 54 -0.96 4.23 -4.08
CA ALA A 54 0.08 4.00 -3.09
C ALA A 54 1.40 3.59 -3.73
N MET A 55 1.33 2.65 -4.68
CA MET A 55 2.52 2.17 -5.38
C MET A 55 3.17 3.27 -6.23
N ILE A 56 2.38 4.06 -6.96
CA ILE A 56 2.89 5.20 -7.74
C ILE A 56 3.57 6.21 -6.83
N ASN A 57 2.90 6.63 -5.73
CA ASN A 57 3.46 7.58 -4.78
C ASN A 57 4.76 7.06 -4.17
N TYR A 58 4.77 5.80 -3.77
CA TYR A 58 5.96 5.14 -3.22
C TYR A 58 7.13 5.12 -4.20
N LEU A 59 6.89 4.70 -5.45
CA LEU A 59 7.93 4.67 -6.49
C LEU A 59 8.48 6.06 -6.78
N MET A 60 7.63 7.09 -6.78
CA MET A 60 8.07 8.47 -6.93
C MET A 60 9.02 8.89 -5.79
N LYS A 61 8.67 8.57 -4.55
CA LYS A 61 9.50 8.90 -3.37
C LYS A 61 10.86 8.20 -3.35
N LEU A 62 11.01 7.08 -4.03
CA LEU A 62 12.32 6.40 -4.13
C LEU A 62 13.37 7.20 -4.91
N GLY A 63 12.95 8.08 -5.80
CA GLY A 63 13.90 8.81 -6.65
C GLY A 63 13.58 10.28 -6.86
N TRP A 64 12.48 10.78 -6.34
CA TRP A 64 12.05 12.16 -6.56
C TRP A 64 11.46 12.77 -5.28
N ALA A 65 11.66 14.05 -5.09
CA ALA A 65 11.11 14.81 -3.98
C ALA A 65 10.63 16.18 -4.48
N PHE A 66 9.50 16.64 -3.96
CA PHE A 66 8.91 17.92 -4.34
C PHE A 66 8.42 18.68 -3.11
N ASN A 67 9.09 19.78 -2.79
CA ASN A 67 8.73 20.73 -1.73
C ASN A 67 8.43 20.10 -0.35
N GLY A 68 9.06 18.98 -0.01
CA GLY A 68 8.83 18.28 1.26
C GLY A 68 7.48 17.56 1.37
N LYS A 69 6.67 17.55 0.32
CA LYS A 69 5.38 16.86 0.29
C LYS A 69 5.59 15.34 0.23
N GLU A 70 4.77 14.60 0.98
CA GLU A 70 4.84 13.14 1.07
C GLU A 70 3.77 12.44 0.24
N ILE A 71 2.55 12.98 0.21
CA ILE A 71 1.39 12.39 -0.46
C ILE A 71 1.00 13.24 -1.66
N PHE A 72 0.79 12.59 -2.81
CA PHE A 72 0.49 13.26 -4.07
C PHE A 72 -0.71 12.64 -4.76
N THR A 73 -1.59 13.45 -5.29
CA THR A 73 -2.56 12.98 -6.28
C THR A 73 -1.86 12.67 -7.60
N GLN A 74 -2.43 11.79 -8.41
CA GLN A 74 -1.90 11.50 -9.75
C GLN A 74 -1.78 12.76 -10.60
N LYS A 75 -2.73 13.69 -10.49
CA LYS A 75 -2.71 14.98 -11.20
C LYS A 75 -1.48 15.81 -10.80
N GLU A 76 -1.22 15.95 -9.51
CA GLU A 76 -0.04 16.68 -9.03
C GLU A 76 1.27 16.06 -9.49
N LEU A 77 1.35 14.73 -9.52
CA LEU A 77 2.53 14.02 -10.04
C LEU A 77 2.76 14.34 -11.53
N ILE A 78 1.72 14.30 -12.35
CA ILE A 78 1.81 14.61 -13.79
C ILE A 78 2.22 16.07 -14.02
N GLU A 79 1.67 17.02 -13.25
CA GLU A 79 1.94 18.44 -13.39
C GLU A 79 3.35 18.85 -12.92
N ASN A 80 3.87 18.19 -11.90
CA ASN A 80 5.11 18.63 -11.24
C ASN A 80 6.32 17.74 -11.53
N PHE A 81 6.14 16.51 -12.01
CA PHE A 81 7.24 15.60 -12.27
C PHE A 81 8.11 16.09 -13.43
N LYS A 82 9.42 16.20 -13.15
CA LYS A 82 10.43 16.44 -14.18
C LYS A 82 11.54 15.41 -14.01
N ILE A 83 11.93 14.79 -15.10
CA ILE A 83 12.99 13.78 -15.09
C ILE A 83 14.33 14.36 -14.63
N SER A 84 14.56 15.67 -14.85
CA SER A 84 15.73 16.40 -14.38
C SER A 84 15.84 16.46 -12.86
N ASP A 85 14.72 16.33 -12.15
CA ASP A 85 14.64 16.48 -10.70
C ASP A 85 14.76 15.12 -9.99
N VAL A 86 14.97 14.04 -10.77
CA VAL A 86 15.19 12.70 -10.22
C VAL A 86 16.58 12.63 -9.58
N ASN A 87 16.64 12.19 -8.33
CA ASN A 87 17.87 12.04 -7.57
C ASN A 87 18.81 11.01 -8.25
N SER A 88 20.11 11.25 -8.16
CA SER A 88 21.12 10.30 -8.65
C SER A 88 21.56 9.27 -7.61
N SER A 89 21.27 9.51 -6.32
CA SER A 89 21.62 8.60 -5.23
C SER A 89 20.68 7.40 -5.14
N ALA A 90 21.24 6.24 -4.78
CA ALA A 90 20.47 5.04 -4.57
C ALA A 90 19.46 5.20 -3.43
N ALA A 91 18.22 4.72 -3.65
CA ALA A 91 17.17 4.68 -2.64
C ALA A 91 17.10 3.30 -1.99
N LYS A 92 16.68 3.24 -0.72
CA LYS A 92 16.41 1.98 -0.02
C LYS A 92 14.91 1.68 -0.06
N PHE A 93 14.57 0.43 -0.37
CA PHE A 93 13.21 -0.05 -0.23
C PHE A 93 12.83 -0.16 1.25
N SER A 94 11.68 0.37 1.62
CA SER A 94 11.07 0.23 2.94
C SER A 94 9.64 -0.26 2.79
N GLN A 95 9.36 -1.41 3.40
CA GLN A 95 8.03 -1.98 3.46
C GLN A 95 7.10 -1.10 4.31
N GLU A 96 7.61 -0.61 5.45
CA GLU A 96 6.82 0.24 6.36
C GLU A 96 6.34 1.53 5.67
N LEU A 97 7.18 2.11 4.81
CA LEU A 97 6.80 3.31 4.07
C LEU A 97 5.76 3.00 2.99
N LEU A 98 5.86 1.85 2.32
CA LEU A 98 4.85 1.40 1.36
C LEU A 98 3.52 1.14 2.05
N ASP A 99 3.53 0.48 3.22
CA ASP A 99 2.36 0.19 4.03
C ASP A 99 1.69 1.50 4.51
N PHE A 100 2.48 2.48 4.93
CA PHE A 100 2.01 3.81 5.30
C PHE A 100 1.25 4.49 4.15
N TYR A 101 1.83 4.50 2.94
CA TYR A 101 1.14 5.06 1.79
C TYR A 101 -0.13 4.28 1.45
N ASN A 102 -0.08 2.96 1.50
CA ASN A 102 -1.24 2.15 1.17
C ASN A 102 -2.39 2.37 2.17
N ASN A 103 -2.10 2.41 3.47
CA ASN A 103 -3.09 2.75 4.50
C ASN A 103 -3.70 4.13 4.26
N HIS A 104 -2.86 5.14 3.93
CA HIS A 104 -3.38 6.47 3.60
C HIS A 104 -4.39 6.44 2.45
N TYR A 105 -4.03 5.82 1.31
CA TYR A 105 -4.92 5.77 0.15
C TYR A 105 -6.14 4.88 0.37
N LEU A 106 -6.08 3.83 1.18
CA LEU A 106 -7.24 3.04 1.58
C LEU A 106 -8.28 3.90 2.31
N LYS A 107 -7.84 4.83 3.17
CA LYS A 107 -8.72 5.76 3.91
C LYS A 107 -9.35 6.82 3.00
N GLU A 108 -8.61 7.30 2.01
CA GLU A 108 -9.08 8.31 1.06
C GLU A 108 -10.02 7.73 -0.02
N TYR A 109 -10.04 6.41 -0.18
CA TYR A 109 -10.90 5.78 -1.19
C TYR A 109 -12.38 5.99 -0.86
N GLU A 110 -13.21 6.26 -1.88
CA GLU A 110 -14.66 6.26 -1.68
C GLU A 110 -15.11 4.84 -1.30
N ILE A 111 -15.97 4.73 -0.28
CA ILE A 111 -16.25 3.43 0.35
C ILE A 111 -16.94 2.42 -0.57
N ASN A 112 -17.85 2.89 -1.45
CA ASN A 112 -18.50 2.01 -2.41
C ASN A 112 -17.51 1.52 -3.47
N ASP A 113 -16.65 2.39 -3.97
CA ASP A 113 -15.62 2.06 -4.95
C ASP A 113 -14.60 1.09 -4.36
N LEU A 114 -14.22 1.28 -3.09
CA LEU A 114 -13.34 0.36 -2.37
C LEU A 114 -13.98 -1.01 -2.21
N TYR A 115 -15.26 -1.06 -1.80
CA TYR A 115 -15.99 -2.32 -1.69
C TYR A 115 -16.05 -3.06 -3.04
N GLU A 116 -16.43 -2.36 -4.11
CA GLU A 116 -16.48 -2.95 -5.45
C GLU A 116 -15.10 -3.45 -5.91
N TYR A 117 -14.04 -2.69 -5.63
CA TYR A 117 -12.68 -3.12 -5.92
C TYR A 117 -12.30 -4.40 -5.17
N ILE A 118 -12.62 -4.48 -3.88
CA ILE A 118 -12.35 -5.68 -3.06
C ILE A 118 -13.16 -6.87 -3.58
N ASP A 119 -14.46 -6.72 -3.80
CA ASP A 119 -15.35 -7.78 -4.24
C ASP A 119 -14.95 -8.36 -5.61
N ASN A 120 -14.50 -7.49 -6.52
CA ASN A 120 -14.08 -7.89 -7.86
C ASN A 120 -12.69 -8.54 -7.94
N ASN A 121 -11.80 -8.27 -6.98
CA ASN A 121 -10.40 -8.70 -7.07
C ASN A 121 -10.00 -9.70 -5.97
N PHE A 122 -10.80 -9.86 -4.92
CA PHE A 122 -10.51 -10.74 -3.78
C PHE A 122 -11.73 -11.56 -3.42
N LEU A 123 -11.49 -12.72 -2.81
CA LEU A 123 -12.57 -13.60 -2.38
C LEU A 123 -13.12 -13.14 -1.03
N LEU A 124 -14.34 -12.61 -1.04
CA LEU A 124 -15.07 -12.25 0.18
C LEU A 124 -15.95 -13.41 0.64
N PRO A 125 -16.15 -13.59 1.98
CA PRO A 125 -17.09 -14.59 2.49
C PRO A 125 -18.54 -14.28 2.10
N ASP A 126 -19.29 -15.28 1.65
CA ASP A 126 -20.71 -15.13 1.27
C ASP A 126 -21.59 -14.51 2.35
N LYS A 127 -21.32 -14.84 3.61
CA LYS A 127 -22.03 -14.24 4.75
C LYS A 127 -21.78 -12.74 4.87
N PHE A 128 -20.56 -12.29 4.52
CA PHE A 128 -20.21 -10.88 4.56
C PHE A 128 -20.84 -10.09 3.41
N THR A 129 -20.81 -10.62 2.19
CA THR A 129 -21.38 -9.92 1.01
C THR A 129 -22.87 -9.64 1.17
N LYS A 130 -23.59 -10.49 1.94
CA LYS A 130 -25.02 -10.34 2.28
C LYS A 130 -25.28 -9.49 3.53
N ASN A 131 -24.24 -9.05 4.23
CA ASN A 131 -24.39 -8.25 5.44
C ASN A 131 -24.84 -6.82 5.08
N PRO A 132 -25.94 -6.31 5.65
CA PRO A 132 -26.42 -4.95 5.37
C PRO A 132 -25.44 -3.85 5.82
N LYS A 133 -24.55 -4.16 6.77
CA LYS A 133 -23.52 -3.25 7.30
C LYS A 133 -22.14 -3.42 6.69
N LYS A 134 -22.04 -4.09 5.55
CA LYS A 134 -20.75 -4.44 4.92
C LYS A 134 -19.86 -3.22 4.65
N LEU A 135 -20.45 -2.09 4.25
CA LEU A 135 -19.70 -0.85 3.99
C LEU A 135 -19.16 -0.23 5.28
N GLU A 136 -20.01 -0.16 6.33
CA GLU A 136 -19.59 0.34 7.65
C GLU A 136 -18.44 -0.51 8.24
N ILE A 137 -18.49 -1.82 8.05
CA ILE A 137 -17.46 -2.74 8.53
C ILE A 137 -16.15 -2.52 7.77
N ILE A 138 -16.17 -2.41 6.43
CA ILE A 138 -14.96 -2.12 5.67
C ILE A 138 -14.40 -0.74 6.03
N ASP A 139 -15.26 0.25 6.19
CA ASP A 139 -14.85 1.61 6.60
C ASP A 139 -14.14 1.61 7.95
N LEU A 140 -14.63 0.83 8.90
CA LEU A 140 -13.97 0.65 10.20
C LEU A 140 -12.62 -0.05 10.06
N LEU A 141 -12.53 -1.13 9.27
CA LEU A 141 -11.33 -1.95 9.18
C LEU A 141 -10.19 -1.28 8.39
N ARG A 142 -10.51 -0.48 7.37
CA ARG A 142 -9.49 0.23 6.58
C ARG A 142 -8.69 1.26 7.39
N GLU A 143 -9.21 1.70 8.53
CA GLU A 143 -8.52 2.66 9.41
C GLU A 143 -7.17 2.13 9.93
N SER A 144 -7.08 0.82 10.18
CA SER A 144 -5.86 0.18 10.70
C SER A 144 -5.15 -0.73 9.71
N ALA A 145 -5.79 -1.05 8.59
CA ALA A 145 -5.26 -2.03 7.64
C ALA A 145 -4.14 -1.44 6.77
N ASN A 146 -3.07 -2.20 6.58
CA ASN A 146 -1.99 -1.84 5.67
C ASN A 146 -2.26 -2.28 4.22
N ASN A 147 -3.13 -3.27 4.03
CA ASN A 147 -3.50 -3.80 2.71
C ASN A 147 -4.88 -4.47 2.75
N ILE A 148 -5.41 -4.80 1.57
CA ILE A 148 -6.74 -5.42 1.45
C ILE A 148 -6.81 -6.83 2.08
N PRO A 149 -5.85 -7.74 1.94
CA PRO A 149 -5.86 -9.02 2.64
C PRO A 149 -6.02 -8.89 4.15
N GLN A 150 -5.42 -7.88 4.78
CA GLN A 150 -5.62 -7.63 6.21
C GLN A 150 -7.07 -7.26 6.53
N ILE A 151 -7.70 -6.39 5.71
CA ILE A 151 -9.15 -6.10 5.86
C ILE A 151 -9.95 -7.39 5.81
N ILE A 152 -9.66 -8.27 4.83
CA ILE A 152 -10.39 -9.53 4.64
C ILE A 152 -10.16 -10.50 5.82
N GLU A 153 -8.98 -10.55 6.37
CA GLU A 153 -8.69 -11.35 7.56
C GLU A 153 -9.45 -10.85 8.78
N ASP A 154 -9.44 -9.54 9.00
CA ASP A 154 -10.14 -8.89 10.12
C ASP A 154 -11.67 -8.99 9.98
N LEU A 155 -12.21 -9.13 8.75
CA LEU A 155 -13.63 -9.42 8.50
C LEU A 155 -14.13 -10.69 9.19
N ARG A 156 -13.26 -11.66 9.47
CA ARG A 156 -13.63 -12.92 10.15
C ARG A 156 -14.28 -12.69 11.49
N ILE A 157 -13.90 -11.64 12.20
CA ILE A 157 -14.50 -11.25 13.50
C ILE A 157 -16.01 -10.98 13.34
N PHE A 158 -16.45 -10.49 12.17
CA PHE A 158 -17.85 -10.13 11.90
C PHE A 158 -18.65 -11.24 11.20
N VAL A 159 -17.98 -12.25 10.66
CA VAL A 159 -18.59 -13.35 9.86
C VAL A 159 -18.61 -14.66 10.63
N ASP A 160 -17.52 -14.98 11.29
CA ASP A 160 -17.38 -16.16 12.12
C ASP A 160 -17.74 -15.78 13.55
N ASN A 161 -18.52 -16.63 14.24
CA ASN A 161 -18.66 -16.46 15.68
C ASN A 161 -17.30 -16.81 16.31
N PRO A 162 -16.51 -15.84 16.74
CA PRO A 162 -15.21 -16.14 17.33
C PRO A 162 -15.45 -17.01 18.57
N ILE A 163 -14.83 -18.18 18.59
CA ILE A 163 -14.78 -19.00 19.81
C ILE A 163 -13.82 -18.26 20.76
N PHE A 164 -14.40 -17.37 21.55
CA PHE A 164 -13.65 -16.75 22.64
C PHE A 164 -13.42 -17.82 23.71
N ASP A 165 -12.16 -18.14 23.97
CA ASP A 165 -11.84 -18.93 25.17
C ASP A 165 -12.18 -18.12 26.43
N GLU A 166 -12.27 -18.79 27.56
CA GLU A 166 -12.69 -18.14 28.82
C GLU A 166 -11.67 -17.09 29.30
N GLU A 167 -10.41 -17.23 28.92
CA GLU A 167 -9.33 -16.31 29.27
C GLU A 167 -9.48 -15.00 28.48
N LEU A 168 -9.78 -15.08 27.18
CA LEU A 168 -10.03 -13.91 26.33
C LEU A 168 -11.32 -13.21 26.72
N LYS A 169 -12.39 -13.94 27.07
CA LYS A 169 -13.63 -13.36 27.60
C LYS A 169 -13.40 -12.60 28.92
N ALA A 170 -12.56 -13.14 29.79
CA ALA A 170 -12.20 -12.47 31.05
C ALA A 170 -11.39 -11.20 30.80
N SER A 171 -10.45 -11.23 29.85
CA SER A 171 -9.66 -10.06 29.45
C SER A 171 -10.51 -8.95 28.83
N ILE A 172 -11.45 -9.29 27.93
CA ILE A 172 -12.39 -8.32 27.34
C ILE A 172 -13.28 -7.68 28.40
N LYS A 173 -13.80 -8.46 29.36
CA LYS A 173 -14.56 -7.94 30.48
C LYS A 173 -13.74 -6.98 31.34
N ALA A 174 -12.48 -7.30 31.65
CA ALA A 174 -11.58 -6.46 32.42
C ALA A 174 -11.32 -5.11 31.75
N VAL A 175 -11.09 -5.08 30.43
CA VAL A 175 -10.89 -3.86 29.64
C VAL A 175 -12.17 -3.01 29.60
N SER A 176 -13.34 -3.62 29.42
CA SER A 176 -14.63 -2.94 29.47
C SER A 176 -14.91 -2.28 30.83
N TYR A 177 -14.54 -2.94 31.93
CA TYR A 177 -14.67 -2.38 33.28
C TYR A 177 -13.75 -1.20 33.55
N THR A 178 -12.54 -1.20 33.00
CA THR A 178 -11.60 -0.08 33.15
C THR A 178 -12.03 1.15 32.38
N HIS A 179 -12.60 0.98 31.18
CA HIS A 179 -13.16 2.11 30.40
C HIS A 179 -14.40 2.73 31.05
N LEU A 180 -15.31 1.94 31.61
CA LEU A 180 -16.49 2.44 32.31
C LEU A 180 -16.10 3.23 33.56
N ARG A 181 -15.11 2.79 34.37
CA ARG A 181 -14.62 3.52 35.53
C ARG A 181 -13.91 4.83 35.20
N ALA A 182 -13.24 4.92 34.06
CA ALA A 182 -12.57 6.14 33.64
C ALA A 182 -13.58 7.29 33.31
N HIS A 183 -14.78 6.95 32.88
CA HIS A 183 -15.85 7.92 32.64
C HIS A 183 -16.60 8.36 33.92
N GLU A 184 -16.60 7.56 34.98
CA GLU A 184 -17.28 7.91 36.26
C GLU A 184 -16.41 8.77 37.19
N THR A 185 -15.10 8.89 36.97
CA THR A 185 -14.21 9.72 37.80
C THR A 185 -13.92 11.11 37.26
N SER A 186 -14.64 11.54 36.20
CA SER A 186 -14.53 12.88 35.58
C SER A 186 -15.81 13.70 35.79
N VAL A 187 -16.30 13.76 37.02
CA VAL A 187 -17.33 14.73 37.46
C VAL A 187 -16.79 15.50 38.64
#